data_0c6ace8f59b0f83e379b2036c4fe3dbe
#
_entry.id   0c6ace8f59b0f83e379b2036c4fe3dbe
#
_cell.length_a   1.000
_cell.length_b   1.000
_cell.length_c   1.000
_cell.angle_alpha   90.00
_cell.angle_beta   90.00
_cell.angle_gamma   90.00
#
_symmetry.space_group_name_H-M   'P 1'
#
loop_
_entity.id
_entity.type
_entity.pdbx_description
1 polymer ?
#
loop_
_entity_poly.entity_id
_entity_poly.type
_entity_poly.pdbx_seq_one_letter_code
_entity_poly.pdbx_strand_id
1 'polypeptide(L)'
;MKILKRYSIIFLLFLSLLASAQPKYEVRAVWLTTIGGIDWPSSYAHNGMGIERQKQQLIRMLDQLKAANVNTVLLQTRIRATTLYPSDIEPWDGCLSGKPGVSPGYDALQFAIDECHKRGIELHAWVVTIPVGKWNGYGCQQLRRRYPSLIRKIGDEGYMNPESSQTAEYIANICSEITRRYDIDGIHLDYIRYPETWRGSKQRENITRIVRTIYQKTKVLKPWIKLSCSPIGKYDDLSRYSSRGWNANRQVAQDAQGWLRSGLMDQLYPMMYFRGNNFYPFAIDWQENNYGRTVVSGLGIYMLHPLEGNWPVNEVKRQFNVTRSIGMGHCYFRAKFLLDNVKGIYNIAKDFDRHPALIPPMKWEQSRAPLPPTTLTVKRTGGGDQISWSGARDLSNGPYLLYNIYASTELPIDITNPANLVATRTTSCNVTMKRPGNKRPLYYAVTALDRYGNESPAVMQQTAGQNNAVASYLLPNDGKKLTLDYSVDAELLVVRTLQGTVVKNFINSKQINIAGLPEGFYELKSLNRKGISHRLGFFVIRR
;
A
#
# COMPACT_ATOMS: atom_id res chain seq x y z
N MET A 1 -50.36 14.88 2.37
CA MET A 1 -49.72 13.68 2.95
C MET A 1 -49.12 12.70 1.91
N LYS A 2 -49.69 12.49 0.74
CA LYS A 2 -49.12 11.55 -0.29
C LYS A 2 -47.87 12.08 -1.01
N ILE A 3 -47.68 13.38 -1.12
CA ILE A 3 -46.51 14.00 -1.79
C ILE A 3 -45.26 13.93 -0.92
N LEU A 4 -45.39 14.19 0.39
CA LEU A 4 -44.26 14.07 1.33
C LEU A 4 -43.69 12.65 1.42
N LYS A 5 -44.53 11.61 1.32
CA LYS A 5 -44.07 10.21 1.31
C LYS A 5 -43.24 9.86 0.07
N ARG A 6 -43.53 10.47 -1.10
CA ARG A 6 -42.73 10.23 -2.34
C ARG A 6 -41.35 10.85 -2.27
N TYR A 7 -41.19 12.03 -1.69
CA TYR A 7 -39.89 12.67 -1.51
C TYR A 7 -39.04 11.98 -0.44
N SER A 8 -39.65 11.44 0.62
CA SER A 8 -38.92 10.64 1.63
C SER A 8 -38.36 9.33 1.06
N ILE A 9 -39.10 8.68 0.16
CA ILE A 9 -38.62 7.44 -0.49
C ILE A 9 -37.50 7.75 -1.50
N ILE A 10 -37.57 8.85 -2.24
CA ILE A 10 -36.50 9.30 -3.14
C ILE A 10 -35.25 9.71 -2.34
N PHE A 11 -35.40 10.39 -1.21
CA PHE A 11 -34.30 10.76 -0.32
C PHE A 11 -33.65 9.53 0.35
N LEU A 12 -34.45 8.53 0.75
CA LEU A 12 -33.95 7.24 1.27
C LEU A 12 -33.25 6.40 0.17
N LEU A 13 -33.71 6.47 -1.07
CA LEU A 13 -33.03 5.84 -2.23
C LEU A 13 -31.72 6.55 -2.56
N PHE A 14 -31.62 7.87 -2.42
CA PHE A 14 -30.37 8.61 -2.56
C PHE A 14 -29.39 8.37 -1.39
N LEU A 15 -29.88 8.16 -0.16
CA LEU A 15 -29.02 7.77 0.96
C LEU A 15 -28.50 6.33 0.84
N SER A 16 -29.20 5.43 0.18
CA SER A 16 -28.70 4.06 -0.09
C SER A 16 -27.67 4.00 -1.22
N LEU A 17 -27.57 5.03 -2.05
CA LEU A 17 -26.56 5.18 -3.12
C LEU A 17 -25.25 5.80 -2.62
N LEU A 18 -25.19 6.22 -1.37
CA LEU A 18 -23.96 6.61 -0.65
C LEU A 18 -23.27 5.41 0.02
N ALA A 19 -23.53 4.18 -0.40
CA ALA A 19 -22.59 3.11 -0.18
C ALA A 19 -21.27 3.56 -0.83
N SER A 20 -20.32 3.98 -0.02
CA SER A 20 -19.01 4.51 -0.43
C SER A 20 -18.47 3.61 -1.52
N ALA A 21 -18.48 4.10 -2.78
CA ALA A 21 -17.93 3.34 -3.90
C ALA A 21 -16.50 2.95 -3.52
N GLN A 22 -16.16 1.69 -3.67
CA GLN A 22 -14.83 1.21 -3.30
C GLN A 22 -13.77 2.02 -4.08
N PRO A 23 -12.76 2.59 -3.41
CA PRO A 23 -11.77 3.42 -4.09
C PRO A 23 -10.85 2.57 -4.97
N LYS A 24 -10.36 3.14 -6.07
CA LYS A 24 -9.32 2.53 -6.91
C LYS A 24 -7.99 2.43 -6.16
N TYR A 25 -7.68 3.42 -5.32
CA TYR A 25 -6.42 3.51 -4.55
C TYR A 25 -6.70 3.43 -3.07
N GLU A 26 -6.20 2.40 -2.41
CA GLU A 26 -6.31 2.18 -0.97
C GLU A 26 -5.25 1.19 -0.50
N VAL A 27 -4.53 1.50 0.57
CA VAL A 27 -3.68 0.51 1.23
C VAL A 27 -4.54 -0.41 2.08
N ARG A 28 -4.44 -1.72 1.85
CA ARG A 28 -5.08 -2.80 2.60
C ARG A 28 -4.00 -3.73 3.10
N ALA A 29 -3.58 -3.50 4.33
CA ALA A 29 -2.39 -4.11 4.87
C ALA A 29 -2.69 -5.08 6.00
N VAL A 30 -1.69 -5.91 6.30
CA VAL A 30 -1.70 -6.80 7.47
C VAL A 30 -0.31 -6.87 8.09
N TRP A 31 -0.23 -6.81 9.41
CA TRP A 31 0.97 -7.19 10.15
C TRP A 31 1.04 -8.72 10.25
N LEU A 32 2.12 -9.29 9.72
CA LEU A 32 2.44 -10.71 9.84
C LEU A 32 3.60 -10.87 10.81
N THR A 33 3.28 -11.33 12.01
CA THR A 33 4.19 -11.40 13.15
C THR A 33 4.94 -12.73 13.18
N THR A 34 6.25 -12.68 13.37
CA THR A 34 7.09 -13.88 13.39
C THR A 34 7.68 -14.19 14.76
N ILE A 35 7.70 -13.21 15.68
CA ILE A 35 8.18 -13.41 17.04
C ILE A 35 7.53 -14.63 17.70
N GLY A 36 8.36 -15.59 18.12
CA GLY A 36 7.87 -16.83 18.71
C GLY A 36 6.97 -17.69 17.81
N GLY A 37 6.91 -17.40 16.50
CA GLY A 37 6.05 -18.09 15.55
C GLY A 37 4.54 -17.85 15.73
N ILE A 38 4.15 -16.73 16.37
CA ILE A 38 2.74 -16.50 16.76
C ILE A 38 1.77 -16.30 15.59
N ASP A 39 2.23 -15.87 14.41
CA ASP A 39 1.48 -15.93 13.17
C ASP A 39 2.13 -16.92 12.21
N TRP A 40 3.45 -16.79 12.02
CA TRP A 40 4.26 -17.65 11.14
C TRP A 40 5.73 -17.64 11.60
N PRO A 41 6.45 -18.80 11.52
CA PRO A 41 5.92 -20.14 11.23
C PRO A 41 5.37 -20.85 12.47
N SER A 42 4.44 -21.79 12.28
CA SER A 42 3.87 -22.60 13.36
C SER A 42 4.71 -23.83 13.75
N SER A 43 5.81 -24.07 13.05
CA SER A 43 6.72 -25.21 13.30
C SER A 43 8.14 -24.87 12.89
N TYR A 44 9.13 -25.54 13.47
CA TYR A 44 10.54 -25.31 13.19
C TYR A 44 11.04 -26.07 11.95
N ALA A 45 11.99 -25.46 11.25
CA ALA A 45 12.68 -26.04 10.10
C ALA A 45 13.94 -26.82 10.58
N HIS A 46 13.77 -28.03 11.06
CA HIS A 46 14.88 -28.90 11.46
C HIS A 46 15.48 -29.71 10.29
N ASN A 47 14.73 -29.86 9.20
CA ASN A 47 15.09 -30.60 8.00
C ASN A 47 14.29 -30.09 6.79
N GLY A 48 14.51 -30.71 5.62
CA GLY A 48 13.82 -30.31 4.38
C GLY A 48 12.29 -30.36 4.46
N MET A 49 11.71 -31.31 5.17
CA MET A 49 10.25 -31.38 5.37
C MET A 49 9.75 -30.22 6.24
N GLY A 50 10.52 -29.83 7.25
CA GLY A 50 10.20 -28.68 8.09
C GLY A 50 10.25 -27.37 7.30
N ILE A 51 11.26 -27.20 6.43
CA ILE A 51 11.37 -26.06 5.52
C ILE A 51 10.13 -26.00 4.62
N GLU A 52 9.79 -27.08 3.95
CA GLU A 52 8.65 -27.12 3.04
C GLU A 52 7.33 -26.84 3.76
N ARG A 53 7.17 -27.33 4.98
CA ARG A 53 5.98 -27.06 5.81
C ARG A 53 5.82 -25.57 6.13
N GLN A 54 6.92 -24.87 6.47
CA GLN A 54 6.93 -23.43 6.69
C GLN A 54 6.56 -22.65 5.42
N LYS A 55 7.15 -23.04 4.28
CA LYS A 55 6.87 -22.45 2.97
C LYS A 55 5.40 -22.62 2.57
N GLN A 56 4.87 -23.84 2.68
CA GLN A 56 3.46 -24.12 2.35
C GLN A 56 2.48 -23.40 3.29
N GLN A 57 2.83 -23.24 4.56
CA GLN A 57 2.03 -22.42 5.47
C GLN A 57 1.95 -20.97 4.98
N LEU A 58 3.08 -20.33 4.66
CA LEU A 58 3.10 -18.96 4.17
C LEU A 58 2.33 -18.80 2.85
N ILE A 59 2.50 -19.73 1.90
CA ILE A 59 1.76 -19.76 0.65
C ILE A 59 0.25 -19.71 0.91
N ARG A 60 -0.27 -20.62 1.76
CA ARG A 60 -1.70 -20.64 2.11
C ARG A 60 -2.18 -19.35 2.76
N MET A 61 -1.38 -18.77 3.66
CA MET A 61 -1.72 -17.49 4.29
C MET A 61 -1.80 -16.37 3.24
N LEU A 62 -0.83 -16.28 2.34
CA LEU A 62 -0.81 -15.26 1.27
C LEU A 62 -1.94 -15.45 0.26
N ASP A 63 -2.33 -16.71 -0.06
CA ASP A 63 -3.49 -16.99 -0.91
C ASP A 63 -4.78 -16.48 -0.27
N GLN A 64 -4.97 -16.71 1.03
CA GLN A 64 -6.12 -16.19 1.77
C GLN A 64 -6.11 -14.66 1.84
N LEU A 65 -4.95 -14.03 2.10
CA LEU A 65 -4.82 -12.58 2.11
C LEU A 65 -5.14 -11.98 0.73
N LYS A 66 -4.64 -12.60 -0.34
CA LYS A 66 -4.97 -12.19 -1.71
C LYS A 66 -6.46 -12.34 -2.01
N ALA A 67 -7.10 -13.41 -1.55
CA ALA A 67 -8.55 -13.63 -1.73
C ALA A 67 -9.40 -12.60 -0.97
N ALA A 68 -8.86 -11.94 0.04
CA ALA A 68 -9.45 -10.80 0.75
C ALA A 68 -8.99 -9.44 0.20
N ASN A 69 -8.31 -9.42 -0.96
CA ASN A 69 -7.79 -8.22 -1.61
C ASN A 69 -6.84 -7.38 -0.73
N VAL A 70 -6.13 -8.02 0.21
CA VAL A 70 -4.97 -7.43 0.88
C VAL A 70 -3.88 -7.19 -0.17
N ASN A 71 -3.30 -6.00 -0.18
CA ASN A 71 -2.29 -5.58 -1.15
C ASN A 71 -0.93 -5.25 -0.54
N THR A 72 -0.80 -5.30 0.79
CA THR A 72 0.45 -5.01 1.50
C THR A 72 0.61 -5.92 2.71
N VAL A 73 1.78 -6.56 2.84
CA VAL A 73 2.16 -7.37 4.00
C VAL A 73 3.35 -6.69 4.71
N LEU A 74 3.18 -6.41 5.99
CA LEU A 74 4.24 -5.95 6.88
C LEU A 74 4.80 -7.18 7.59
N LEU A 75 5.87 -7.79 7.04
CA LEU A 75 6.49 -9.00 7.58
C LEU A 75 7.51 -8.65 8.65
N GLN A 76 7.33 -9.15 9.88
CA GLN A 76 8.29 -8.93 10.95
C GLN A 76 9.62 -9.63 10.63
N THR A 77 10.60 -8.85 10.18
CA THR A 77 11.87 -9.30 9.60
C THR A 77 13.03 -9.19 10.59
N ARG A 78 13.08 -8.13 11.39
CA ARG A 78 13.98 -7.98 12.54
C ARG A 78 13.15 -7.96 13.81
N ILE A 79 13.51 -8.81 14.78
CA ILE A 79 12.68 -9.07 15.96
C ILE A 79 13.34 -8.52 17.23
N ARG A 80 14.36 -9.18 17.76
CA ARG A 80 15.01 -8.90 19.05
C ARG A 80 16.52 -8.91 18.90
N ALA A 81 17.06 -8.02 18.06
CA ALA A 81 18.43 -8.07 17.58
C ALA A 81 18.76 -9.43 16.90
N THR A 82 17.79 -9.95 16.16
CA THR A 82 17.83 -11.18 15.39
C THR A 82 16.99 -11.01 14.12
N THR A 83 17.28 -11.76 13.07
CA THR A 83 16.71 -11.57 11.73
C THR A 83 16.12 -12.86 11.17
N LEU A 84 15.24 -12.74 10.17
CA LEU A 84 14.67 -13.85 9.38
C LEU A 84 15.46 -14.15 8.11
N TYR A 85 16.57 -13.47 7.87
CA TYR A 85 17.38 -13.57 6.67
C TYR A 85 18.87 -13.72 7.05
N PRO A 86 19.75 -14.19 6.15
CA PRO A 86 21.18 -14.25 6.41
C PRO A 86 21.75 -12.83 6.47
N SER A 87 21.90 -12.30 7.69
CA SER A 87 22.44 -10.96 7.94
C SER A 87 23.93 -11.04 8.34
N ASP A 88 24.73 -10.05 7.87
CA ASP A 88 26.10 -9.86 8.32
C ASP A 88 26.18 -9.10 9.66
N ILE A 89 25.05 -8.52 10.11
CA ILE A 89 24.99 -7.63 11.26
C ILE A 89 24.44 -8.36 12.50
N GLU A 90 23.32 -9.06 12.36
CA GLU A 90 22.62 -9.73 13.45
C GLU A 90 22.41 -11.23 13.18
N PRO A 91 22.37 -12.07 14.22
CA PRO A 91 22.18 -13.51 14.07
C PRO A 91 20.73 -13.88 13.66
N TRP A 92 20.56 -15.09 13.17
CA TRP A 92 19.26 -15.69 12.90
C TRP A 92 18.35 -15.71 14.15
N ASP A 93 17.07 -15.41 13.96
CA ASP A 93 16.07 -15.63 15.00
C ASP A 93 15.73 -17.12 15.14
N GLY A 94 15.47 -17.54 16.36
CA GLY A 94 15.11 -18.92 16.65
C GLY A 94 13.70 -19.33 16.21
N CYS A 95 12.84 -18.41 15.78
CA CYS A 95 11.46 -18.75 15.39
C CYS A 95 11.41 -19.66 14.16
N LEU A 96 12.42 -19.61 13.28
CA LEU A 96 12.49 -20.47 12.08
C LEU A 96 13.08 -21.84 12.39
N SER A 97 14.25 -21.89 13.04
CA SER A 97 15.01 -23.13 13.25
C SER A 97 14.78 -23.80 14.62
N GLY A 98 14.10 -23.13 15.55
CA GLY A 98 13.99 -23.53 16.94
C GLY A 98 15.20 -23.18 17.81
N LYS A 99 16.30 -22.69 17.21
CA LYS A 99 17.56 -22.33 17.89
C LYS A 99 18.04 -20.97 17.43
N PRO A 100 18.13 -19.95 18.30
CA PRO A 100 18.69 -18.65 17.94
C PRO A 100 20.13 -18.78 17.42
N GLY A 101 20.47 -18.03 16.38
CA GLY A 101 21.78 -18.06 15.74
C GLY A 101 21.97 -19.18 14.71
N VAL A 102 21.00 -20.07 14.57
CA VAL A 102 21.07 -21.21 13.63
C VAL A 102 20.21 -20.95 12.41
N SER A 103 20.80 -21.07 11.23
CA SER A 103 20.09 -20.94 9.95
C SER A 103 18.98 -22.01 9.83
N PRO A 104 17.80 -21.65 9.31
CA PRO A 104 16.76 -22.63 8.98
C PRO A 104 17.03 -23.41 7.69
N GLY A 105 18.14 -23.16 6.98
CA GLY A 105 18.48 -23.78 5.71
C GLY A 105 17.88 -23.14 4.47
N TYR A 106 17.18 -21.99 4.61
CA TYR A 106 16.68 -21.20 3.50
C TYR A 106 16.56 -19.70 3.89
N ASP A 107 16.48 -18.83 2.90
CA ASP A 107 16.23 -17.41 3.11
C ASP A 107 14.71 -17.15 3.17
N ALA A 108 14.19 -16.96 4.38
CA ALA A 108 12.76 -16.79 4.62
C ALA A 108 12.24 -15.44 4.12
N LEU A 109 13.05 -14.39 4.15
CA LEU A 109 12.67 -13.07 3.64
C LEU A 109 12.57 -13.08 2.11
N GLN A 110 13.58 -13.64 1.41
CA GLN A 110 13.53 -13.74 -0.06
C GLN A 110 12.33 -14.57 -0.51
N PHE A 111 12.09 -15.71 0.14
CA PHE A 111 10.93 -16.55 -0.17
C PHE A 111 9.61 -15.79 0.01
N ALA A 112 9.47 -15.02 1.08
CA ALA A 112 8.25 -14.24 1.33
C ALA A 112 8.05 -13.13 0.30
N ILE A 113 9.12 -12.45 -0.14
CA ILE A 113 9.08 -11.43 -1.20
C ILE A 113 8.58 -12.05 -2.51
N ASP A 114 9.18 -13.17 -2.94
CA ASP A 114 8.82 -13.85 -4.17
C ASP A 114 7.34 -14.27 -4.17
N GLU A 115 6.86 -14.84 -3.06
CA GLU A 115 5.47 -15.28 -2.93
C GLU A 115 4.48 -14.11 -2.83
N CYS A 116 4.86 -12.98 -2.21
CA CYS A 116 4.05 -11.76 -2.22
C CYS A 116 3.96 -11.17 -3.65
N HIS A 117 5.08 -11.02 -4.33
CA HIS A 117 5.15 -10.43 -5.67
C HIS A 117 4.37 -11.26 -6.71
N LYS A 118 4.44 -12.60 -6.66
CA LYS A 118 3.61 -13.50 -7.49
C LYS A 118 2.11 -13.20 -7.38
N ARG A 119 1.67 -12.67 -6.24
CA ARG A 119 0.26 -12.32 -5.96
C ARG A 119 -0.07 -10.84 -6.16
N GLY A 120 0.92 -10.04 -6.58
CA GLY A 120 0.79 -8.58 -6.69
C GLY A 120 0.62 -7.88 -5.34
N ILE A 121 1.17 -8.45 -4.28
CA ILE A 121 1.19 -7.93 -2.92
C ILE A 121 2.54 -7.26 -2.66
N GLU A 122 2.57 -6.04 -2.10
CA GLU A 122 3.79 -5.42 -1.60
C GLU A 122 4.25 -6.10 -0.30
N LEU A 123 5.56 -6.33 -0.18
CA LEU A 123 6.17 -6.74 1.07
C LEU A 123 7.02 -5.61 1.66
N HIS A 124 6.66 -5.18 2.87
CA HIS A 124 7.47 -4.26 3.66
C HIS A 124 8.19 -5.03 4.77
N ALA A 125 9.51 -4.89 4.86
CA ALA A 125 10.29 -5.47 5.93
C ALA A 125 10.02 -4.72 7.24
N TRP A 126 9.35 -5.39 8.18
CA TRP A 126 9.04 -4.82 9.49
C TRP A 126 10.23 -4.99 10.42
N VAL A 127 10.79 -3.87 10.85
CA VAL A 127 11.99 -3.77 11.70
C VAL A 127 11.60 -3.23 13.07
N VAL A 128 11.66 -4.07 14.11
CA VAL A 128 11.56 -3.62 15.50
C VAL A 128 12.87 -2.91 15.84
N THR A 129 12.83 -1.63 16.22
CA THR A 129 14.02 -0.76 16.26
C THR A 129 14.72 -0.72 17.62
N ILE A 130 14.12 -0.06 18.59
CA ILE A 130 14.77 0.23 19.90
C ILE A 130 14.81 -0.98 20.85
N PRO A 131 13.75 -1.80 21.01
CA PRO A 131 13.83 -3.01 21.83
C PRO A 131 14.74 -4.07 21.21
N VAL A 132 15.54 -4.73 22.05
CA VAL A 132 16.42 -5.83 21.64
C VAL A 132 16.13 -7.13 22.41
N GLY A 133 14.98 -7.19 23.09
CA GLY A 133 14.43 -8.36 23.79
C GLY A 133 14.96 -8.55 25.19
N LYS A 134 14.70 -9.73 25.76
CA LYS A 134 15.12 -10.08 27.12
C LYS A 134 16.61 -9.87 27.30
N TRP A 135 17.01 -9.33 28.47
CA TRP A 135 18.42 -9.02 28.79
C TRP A 135 19.33 -10.22 28.59
N ASN A 136 18.85 -11.41 28.97
CA ASN A 136 19.55 -12.68 28.79
C ASN A 136 19.17 -13.41 27.49
N GLY A 137 18.40 -12.76 26.59
CA GLY A 137 18.08 -13.31 25.28
C GLY A 137 19.27 -13.30 24.34
N TYR A 138 19.33 -14.26 23.43
CA TYR A 138 20.49 -14.50 22.57
C TYR A 138 20.91 -13.24 21.77
N GLY A 139 19.99 -12.60 21.04
CA GLY A 139 20.28 -11.40 20.25
C GLY A 139 20.81 -10.26 21.12
N CYS A 140 20.16 -9.99 22.26
CA CYS A 140 20.58 -8.96 23.21
C CYS A 140 21.98 -9.26 23.78
N GLN A 141 22.31 -10.50 24.12
CA GLN A 141 23.63 -10.90 24.60
C GLN A 141 24.70 -10.68 23.52
N GLN A 142 24.45 -11.09 22.26
CA GLN A 142 25.39 -10.90 21.16
C GLN A 142 25.65 -9.41 20.92
N LEU A 143 24.59 -8.61 20.88
CA LEU A 143 24.68 -7.18 20.65
C LEU A 143 25.43 -6.47 21.78
N ARG A 144 25.18 -6.82 23.05
CA ARG A 144 25.91 -6.25 24.22
C ARG A 144 27.38 -6.60 24.22
N ARG A 145 27.76 -7.81 23.83
CA ARG A 145 29.16 -8.21 23.69
C ARG A 145 29.90 -7.37 22.66
N ARG A 146 29.24 -7.08 21.54
CA ARG A 146 29.83 -6.32 20.44
C ARG A 146 29.79 -4.81 20.67
N TYR A 147 28.72 -4.31 21.29
CA TYR A 147 28.49 -2.87 21.53
C TYR A 147 27.91 -2.62 22.93
N PRO A 148 28.71 -2.79 23.98
CA PRO A 148 28.21 -2.72 25.37
C PRO A 148 27.62 -1.36 25.75
N SER A 149 28.13 -0.25 25.18
CA SER A 149 27.64 1.11 25.43
C SER A 149 26.30 1.45 24.74
N LEU A 150 25.88 0.66 23.74
CA LEU A 150 24.66 0.94 23.01
C LEU A 150 23.41 0.41 23.69
N ILE A 151 23.51 -0.52 24.63
CA ILE A 151 22.35 -1.22 25.19
C ILE A 151 22.18 -0.85 26.67
N ARG A 152 20.97 -0.43 27.02
CA ARG A 152 20.56 -0.22 28.41
C ARG A 152 19.52 -1.28 28.82
N LYS A 153 19.60 -1.64 30.11
CA LYS A 153 18.66 -2.54 30.75
C LYS A 153 17.51 -1.74 31.36
N ILE A 154 16.28 -2.12 31.08
CA ILE A 154 15.06 -1.60 31.74
C ILE A 154 14.23 -2.81 32.15
N GLY A 155 14.07 -3.00 33.47
CA GLY A 155 13.50 -4.25 33.98
C GLY A 155 14.36 -5.46 33.58
N ASP A 156 13.79 -6.44 32.93
CA ASP A 156 14.47 -7.62 32.38
C ASP A 156 14.67 -7.58 30.86
N GLU A 157 14.44 -6.41 30.23
CA GLU A 157 14.57 -6.17 28.79
C GLU A 157 15.80 -5.29 28.46
N GLY A 158 16.35 -5.48 27.27
CA GLY A 158 17.38 -4.63 26.68
C GLY A 158 16.79 -3.66 25.66
N TYR A 159 17.31 -2.45 25.64
CA TYR A 159 16.93 -1.39 24.70
C TYR A 159 18.16 -0.70 24.14
N MET A 160 18.14 -0.40 22.84
CA MET A 160 19.16 0.46 22.26
C MET A 160 19.06 1.88 22.82
N ASN A 161 20.20 2.53 23.07
CA ASN A 161 20.25 3.89 23.59
C ASN A 161 19.95 4.92 22.48
N PRO A 162 18.76 5.57 22.45
CA PRO A 162 18.43 6.53 21.40
C PRO A 162 19.30 7.81 21.42
N GLU A 163 19.96 8.11 22.53
CA GLU A 163 20.81 9.28 22.70
C GLU A 163 22.14 9.12 21.92
N SER A 164 22.58 7.88 21.71
CA SER A 164 23.81 7.59 20.98
C SER A 164 23.62 7.74 19.46
N SER A 165 24.53 8.46 18.81
CA SER A 165 24.58 8.51 17.33
C SER A 165 24.88 7.14 16.71
N GLN A 166 25.63 6.28 17.42
CA GLN A 166 25.90 4.91 16.98
C GLN A 166 24.64 4.06 16.89
N THR A 167 23.61 4.32 17.70
CA THR A 167 22.30 3.66 17.58
C THR A 167 21.64 3.99 16.24
N ALA A 168 21.70 5.27 15.83
CA ALA A 168 21.16 5.68 14.53
C ALA A 168 21.88 4.97 13.38
N GLU A 169 23.21 4.95 13.42
CA GLU A 169 24.05 4.26 12.43
C GLU A 169 23.78 2.75 12.38
N TYR A 170 23.68 2.12 13.56
CA TYR A 170 23.46 0.68 13.66
C TYR A 170 22.12 0.25 13.04
N ILE A 171 21.01 0.90 13.43
CA ILE A 171 19.68 0.59 12.90
C ILE A 171 19.59 0.91 11.40
N ALA A 172 20.18 2.03 10.98
CA ALA A 172 20.21 2.40 9.58
C ALA A 172 21.04 1.42 8.72
N ASN A 173 22.10 0.82 9.27
CA ASN A 173 22.87 -0.21 8.58
C ASN A 173 22.05 -1.48 8.36
N ILE A 174 21.23 -1.91 9.33
CA ILE A 174 20.30 -3.03 9.16
C ILE A 174 19.28 -2.73 8.06
N CYS A 175 18.64 -1.56 8.09
CA CYS A 175 17.70 -1.15 7.06
C CYS A 175 18.36 -1.06 5.67
N SER A 176 19.60 -0.55 5.60
CA SER A 176 20.41 -0.47 4.38
C SER A 176 20.80 -1.85 3.86
N GLU A 177 21.17 -2.80 4.74
CA GLU A 177 21.45 -4.18 4.36
C GLU A 177 20.24 -4.84 3.70
N ILE A 178 19.06 -4.74 4.32
CA ILE A 178 17.80 -5.27 3.77
C ILE A 178 17.51 -4.61 2.42
N THR A 179 17.59 -3.28 2.34
CA THR A 179 17.31 -2.52 1.11
C THR A 179 18.24 -2.91 -0.03
N ARG A 180 19.52 -3.14 0.25
CA ARG A 180 20.51 -3.50 -0.77
C ARG A 180 20.31 -4.90 -1.29
N ARG A 181 20.03 -5.86 -0.40
CA ARG A 181 20.00 -7.29 -0.74
C ARG A 181 18.69 -7.76 -1.34
N TYR A 182 17.56 -7.14 -0.97
CA TYR A 182 16.23 -7.65 -1.26
C TYR A 182 15.40 -6.68 -2.07
N ASP A 183 14.57 -7.20 -2.95
CA ASP A 183 13.59 -6.42 -3.71
C ASP A 183 12.31 -6.17 -2.89
N ILE A 184 12.48 -5.57 -1.72
CA ILE A 184 11.37 -5.12 -0.88
C ILE A 184 10.66 -3.91 -1.47
N ASP A 185 9.40 -3.71 -1.12
CA ASP A 185 8.61 -2.54 -1.49
C ASP A 185 8.66 -1.43 -0.42
N GLY A 186 9.04 -1.79 0.82
CA GLY A 186 9.18 -0.83 1.91
C GLY A 186 9.95 -1.35 3.12
N ILE A 187 10.32 -0.39 3.98
CA ILE A 187 10.80 -0.63 5.35
C ILE A 187 9.74 -0.08 6.30
N HIS A 188 9.30 -0.90 7.24
CA HIS A 188 8.34 -0.53 8.26
C HIS A 188 8.98 -0.53 9.65
N LEU A 189 9.11 0.65 10.27
CA LEU A 189 9.78 0.83 11.56
C LEU A 189 8.78 0.69 12.70
N ASP A 190 8.99 -0.27 13.57
CA ASP A 190 8.21 -0.44 14.78
C ASP A 190 9.06 -0.09 16.02
N TYR A 191 8.39 0.36 17.09
CA TYR A 191 9.03 0.84 18.29
C TYR A 191 10.11 1.91 18.04
N ILE A 192 9.96 2.71 17.00
CA ILE A 192 10.82 3.88 16.73
C ILE A 192 10.43 5.03 17.66
N ARG A 193 10.71 4.83 18.95
CA ARG A 193 10.28 5.69 20.05
C ARG A 193 11.06 5.39 21.32
N TYR A 194 11.01 6.30 22.29
CA TYR A 194 11.54 6.02 23.61
C TYR A 194 10.70 4.97 24.34
N PRO A 195 11.32 4.11 25.15
CA PRO A 195 10.62 3.35 26.17
C PRO A 195 9.91 4.29 27.16
N GLU A 196 8.74 3.91 27.63
CA GLU A 196 7.84 4.78 28.42
C GLU A 196 8.48 5.28 29.73
N THR A 197 9.34 4.46 30.32
CA THR A 197 10.00 4.75 31.60
C THR A 197 11.32 5.50 31.46
N TRP A 198 11.82 5.65 30.23
CA TRP A 198 13.09 6.30 29.99
C TRP A 198 12.91 7.82 29.85
N ARG A 199 13.49 8.58 30.80
CA ARG A 199 13.55 10.04 30.73
C ARG A 199 14.94 10.44 30.26
N GLY A 200 15.02 11.12 29.13
CA GLY A 200 16.24 11.64 28.51
C GLY A 200 16.08 13.07 28.05
N SER A 201 17.18 13.71 27.69
CA SER A 201 17.18 15.02 27.06
C SER A 201 16.94 14.89 25.55
N LYS A 202 16.35 15.93 24.94
CA LYS A 202 16.21 16.02 23.47
C LYS A 202 15.60 14.77 22.81
N GLN A 203 14.64 14.13 23.47
CA GLN A 203 14.12 12.81 23.09
C GLN A 203 13.61 12.80 21.64
N ARG A 204 12.81 13.78 21.21
CA ARG A 204 12.27 13.85 19.84
C ARG A 204 13.37 14.07 18.80
N GLU A 205 14.36 14.89 19.11
CA GLU A 205 15.51 15.12 18.23
C GLU A 205 16.33 13.84 18.04
N ASN A 206 16.52 13.06 19.12
CA ASN A 206 17.24 11.79 19.08
C ASN A 206 16.52 10.76 18.21
N ILE A 207 15.22 10.58 18.37
CA ILE A 207 14.45 9.66 17.52
C ILE A 207 14.41 10.17 16.08
N THR A 208 14.20 11.46 15.86
CA THR A 208 14.21 12.06 14.50
C THR A 208 15.57 11.88 13.82
N ARG A 209 16.67 11.96 14.56
CA ARG A 209 18.02 11.64 14.05
C ARG A 209 18.10 10.20 13.55
N ILE A 210 17.58 9.22 14.30
CA ILE A 210 17.54 7.81 13.88
C ILE A 210 16.74 7.68 12.58
N VAL A 211 15.53 8.24 12.53
CA VAL A 211 14.67 8.21 11.35
C VAL A 211 15.36 8.84 10.13
N ARG A 212 16.00 10.00 10.30
CA ARG A 212 16.72 10.69 9.23
C ARG A 212 17.89 9.86 8.70
N THR A 213 18.67 9.24 9.59
CA THR A 213 19.81 8.39 9.19
C THR A 213 19.31 7.17 8.39
N ILE A 214 18.21 6.55 8.82
CA ILE A 214 17.58 5.44 8.06
C ILE A 214 17.12 5.92 6.69
N TYR A 215 16.40 7.04 6.62
CA TYR A 215 15.93 7.63 5.36
C TYR A 215 17.09 7.85 4.39
N GLN A 216 18.14 8.53 4.84
CA GLN A 216 19.31 8.82 4.00
C GLN A 216 19.97 7.56 3.45
N LYS A 217 20.16 6.52 4.30
CA LYS A 217 20.84 5.27 3.88
C LYS A 217 19.99 4.37 3.02
N THR A 218 18.68 4.44 3.12
CA THR A 218 17.78 3.58 2.35
C THR A 218 17.36 4.23 1.03
N LYS A 219 16.98 5.51 1.04
CA LYS A 219 16.52 6.22 -0.16
C LYS A 219 17.62 6.41 -1.22
N VAL A 220 18.87 6.55 -0.82
CA VAL A 220 19.99 6.61 -1.79
C VAL A 220 20.17 5.30 -2.56
N LEU A 221 19.81 4.17 -1.96
CA LEU A 221 19.91 2.86 -2.60
C LEU A 221 18.71 2.57 -3.52
N LYS A 222 17.51 2.84 -3.02
CA LYS A 222 16.25 2.59 -3.72
C LYS A 222 15.25 3.69 -3.38
N PRO A 223 15.21 4.80 -4.12
CA PRO A 223 14.34 5.92 -3.79
C PRO A 223 12.84 5.58 -3.83
N TRP A 224 12.46 4.51 -4.55
CA TRP A 224 11.07 4.05 -4.66
C TRP A 224 10.57 3.22 -3.48
N ILE A 225 11.41 2.72 -2.55
CA ILE A 225 10.90 2.00 -1.38
C ILE A 225 10.15 2.95 -0.44
N LYS A 226 9.11 2.43 0.17
CA LYS A 226 8.32 3.18 1.13
C LYS A 226 8.94 3.08 2.51
N LEU A 227 9.28 4.22 3.12
CA LEU A 227 9.65 4.25 4.52
C LEU A 227 8.43 4.57 5.36
N SER A 228 8.10 3.69 6.31
CA SER A 228 6.90 3.79 7.14
C SER A 228 7.18 3.47 8.60
N CYS A 229 6.26 3.84 9.49
CA CYS A 229 6.32 3.39 10.89
C CYS A 229 4.92 3.16 11.48
N SER A 230 4.90 2.44 12.63
CA SER A 230 3.73 2.20 13.49
C SER A 230 3.77 3.13 14.72
N PRO A 231 3.26 4.39 14.64
CA PRO A 231 3.19 5.24 15.81
C PRO A 231 2.08 4.81 16.76
N ILE A 232 2.17 5.29 18.03
CA ILE A 232 1.04 5.20 18.96
C ILE A 232 -0.20 5.80 18.30
N GLY A 233 -1.36 5.17 18.49
CA GLY A 233 -2.58 5.48 17.76
C GLY A 233 -3.15 6.89 17.94
N LYS A 234 -2.70 7.63 18.95
CA LYS A 234 -2.95 9.06 19.14
C LYS A 234 -1.64 9.81 18.93
N TYR A 235 -1.65 10.85 18.08
CA TYR A 235 -0.44 11.65 17.89
C TYR A 235 -0.17 12.51 19.14
N ASP A 236 -1.16 13.31 19.54
CA ASP A 236 -1.12 14.17 20.73
C ASP A 236 -2.52 14.30 21.31
N ASP A 237 -2.67 15.02 22.43
CA ASP A 237 -3.97 15.41 22.96
C ASP A 237 -4.61 16.46 22.04
N LEU A 238 -5.92 16.32 21.80
CA LEU A 238 -6.65 17.21 20.90
C LEU A 238 -7.33 18.34 21.68
N SER A 239 -7.14 19.61 21.24
CA SER A 239 -7.80 20.77 21.85
C SER A 239 -9.32 20.76 21.64
N ARG A 240 -9.80 20.21 20.53
CA ARG A 240 -11.23 20.07 20.18
C ARG A 240 -11.90 18.85 20.81
N TYR A 241 -11.16 18.08 21.59
CA TYR A 241 -11.65 16.85 22.21
C TYR A 241 -10.92 16.57 23.53
N SER A 242 -11.64 16.29 24.60
CA SER A 242 -11.10 16.11 25.95
C SER A 242 -10.44 14.74 26.18
N SER A 243 -9.71 14.21 25.21
CA SER A 243 -8.97 12.95 25.38
C SER A 243 -7.53 13.24 25.75
N ARG A 244 -7.11 12.78 26.93
CA ARG A 244 -5.75 12.89 27.45
C ARG A 244 -5.11 11.52 27.62
N GLY A 245 -3.79 11.47 27.70
CA GLY A 245 -3.04 10.29 28.12
C GLY A 245 -2.03 9.79 27.08
N TRP A 246 -2.03 8.50 26.84
CA TRP A 246 -1.05 7.83 26.00
C TRP A 246 -1.04 8.33 24.55
N ASN A 247 0.03 9.03 24.17
CA ASN A 247 0.20 9.59 22.83
C ASN A 247 1.65 9.47 22.33
N ALA A 248 1.85 9.60 21.01
CA ALA A 248 3.12 9.42 20.33
C ALA A 248 4.10 10.57 20.65
N ASN A 249 3.64 11.79 20.51
CA ASN A 249 4.49 12.98 20.51
C ASN A 249 5.08 13.28 21.88
N ARG A 250 4.26 13.35 22.94
CA ARG A 250 4.69 13.78 24.27
C ARG A 250 5.17 12.64 25.15
N GLN A 251 4.52 11.47 25.07
CA GLN A 251 4.81 10.37 26.00
C GLN A 251 6.02 9.54 25.59
N VAL A 252 6.28 9.38 24.29
CA VAL A 252 7.32 8.50 23.77
C VAL A 252 8.21 9.16 22.71
N ALA A 253 8.10 10.48 22.56
CA ALA A 253 8.94 11.29 21.67
C ALA A 253 8.88 10.90 20.18
N GLN A 254 7.72 10.41 19.70
CA GLN A 254 7.50 9.92 18.36
C GLN A 254 6.77 10.99 17.53
N ASP A 255 7.53 11.92 16.92
CA ASP A 255 7.00 13.03 16.13
C ASP A 255 6.61 12.59 14.72
N ALA A 256 5.70 11.61 14.63
CA ALA A 256 5.35 10.96 13.36
C ALA A 256 4.71 11.92 12.34
N GLN A 257 3.85 12.86 12.76
CA GLN A 257 3.31 13.89 11.88
C GLN A 257 4.41 14.85 11.40
N GLY A 258 5.37 15.20 12.26
CA GLY A 258 6.55 15.98 11.90
C GLY A 258 7.43 15.28 10.86
N TRP A 259 7.54 13.95 10.92
CA TRP A 259 8.29 13.17 9.91
C TRP A 259 7.57 13.13 8.56
N LEU A 260 6.24 13.06 8.51
CA LEU A 260 5.48 13.23 7.25
C LEU A 260 5.71 14.62 6.66
N ARG A 261 5.54 15.67 7.48
CA ARG A 261 5.70 17.07 7.06
C ARG A 261 7.10 17.35 6.50
N SER A 262 8.14 16.76 7.11
CA SER A 262 9.53 16.94 6.68
C SER A 262 9.98 15.97 5.57
N GLY A 263 9.09 15.10 5.09
CA GLY A 263 9.39 14.13 4.03
C GLY A 263 10.26 12.95 4.45
N LEU A 264 10.42 12.71 5.75
CA LEU A 264 11.21 11.60 6.27
C LEU A 264 10.45 10.27 6.32
N MET A 265 9.12 10.30 6.15
CA MET A 265 8.26 9.12 6.07
C MET A 265 7.32 9.24 4.88
N ASP A 266 7.08 8.13 4.20
CA ASP A 266 6.15 8.03 3.08
C ASP A 266 4.76 7.60 3.55
N GLN A 267 4.71 6.78 4.60
CA GLN A 267 3.48 6.22 5.12
C GLN A 267 3.51 6.14 6.65
N LEU A 268 2.35 6.25 7.28
CA LEU A 268 2.17 5.95 8.71
C LEU A 268 1.09 4.90 8.91
N TYR A 269 1.31 4.04 9.90
CA TYR A 269 0.38 3.00 10.34
C TYR A 269 0.09 3.16 11.84
N PRO A 270 -0.62 4.23 12.27
CA PRO A 270 -0.90 4.46 13.69
C PRO A 270 -1.66 3.27 14.30
N MET A 271 -1.18 2.77 15.42
CA MET A 271 -1.73 1.63 16.16
C MET A 271 -3.01 2.03 16.91
N MET A 272 -4.10 2.18 16.18
CA MET A 272 -5.38 2.71 16.67
C MET A 272 -6.25 1.62 17.30
N TYR A 273 -5.71 0.90 18.27
CA TYR A 273 -6.38 -0.23 18.95
C TYR A 273 -7.35 0.25 20.03
N PHE A 274 -8.23 1.17 19.65
CA PHE A 274 -9.18 1.84 20.52
C PHE A 274 -10.60 1.80 19.93
N ARG A 275 -11.60 2.26 20.70
CA ARG A 275 -12.99 2.39 20.27
C ARG A 275 -13.51 3.80 20.51
N GLY A 276 -14.58 4.16 19.79
CA GLY A 276 -15.35 5.37 20.03
C GLY A 276 -14.48 6.63 20.04
N ASN A 277 -14.60 7.40 21.09
CA ASN A 277 -13.93 8.69 21.24
C ASN A 277 -12.41 8.63 21.32
N ASN A 278 -11.84 7.45 21.56
CA ASN A 278 -10.40 7.24 21.51
C ASN A 278 -9.91 6.83 20.10
N PHE A 279 -10.83 6.58 19.16
CA PHE A 279 -10.51 6.19 17.79
C PHE A 279 -10.85 7.31 16.79
N TYR A 280 -12.14 7.69 16.67
CA TYR A 280 -12.62 8.51 15.55
C TYR A 280 -12.02 9.92 15.48
N PRO A 281 -11.93 10.70 16.58
CA PRO A 281 -11.30 12.02 16.52
C PRO A 281 -9.82 11.96 16.11
N PHE A 282 -9.12 10.90 16.54
CA PHE A 282 -7.70 10.72 16.21
C PHE A 282 -7.49 10.20 14.80
N ALA A 283 -8.40 9.42 14.23
CA ALA A 283 -8.38 9.07 12.81
C ALA A 283 -8.47 10.31 11.93
N ILE A 284 -9.38 11.24 12.29
CA ILE A 284 -9.51 12.53 11.61
C ILE A 284 -8.23 13.34 11.75
N ASP A 285 -7.66 13.45 12.95
CA ASP A 285 -6.41 14.17 13.20
C ASP A 285 -5.24 13.62 12.38
N TRP A 286 -5.09 12.30 12.31
CA TRP A 286 -4.07 11.67 11.46
C TRP A 286 -4.25 12.01 9.98
N GLN A 287 -5.49 12.01 9.48
CA GLN A 287 -5.77 12.29 8.07
C GLN A 287 -5.63 13.77 7.73
N GLU A 288 -6.05 14.68 8.60
CA GLU A 288 -5.88 16.13 8.41
C GLU A 288 -4.40 16.55 8.40
N ASN A 289 -3.54 15.81 9.10
CA ASN A 289 -2.10 16.07 9.21
C ASN A 289 -1.25 15.06 8.41
N ASN A 290 -1.75 14.59 7.27
CA ASN A 290 -1.05 13.62 6.43
C ASN A 290 0.00 14.27 5.49
N TYR A 291 -0.05 15.57 5.28
CA TYR A 291 0.86 16.35 4.42
C TYR A 291 1.02 15.78 3.01
N GLY A 292 -0.07 15.26 2.43
CA GLY A 292 -0.08 14.63 1.11
C GLY A 292 0.56 13.23 1.06
N ARG A 293 0.85 12.63 2.22
CA ARG A 293 1.39 11.26 2.37
C ARG A 293 0.26 10.28 2.68
N THR A 294 0.59 9.01 2.74
CA THR A 294 -0.39 7.96 3.01
C THR A 294 -0.49 7.66 4.49
N VAL A 295 -1.70 7.70 5.05
CA VAL A 295 -1.98 7.23 6.40
C VAL A 295 -2.91 6.03 6.36
N VAL A 296 -2.55 4.98 7.09
CA VAL A 296 -3.22 3.69 7.12
C VAL A 296 -3.61 3.38 8.56
N SER A 297 -4.90 3.33 8.85
CA SER A 297 -5.37 3.05 10.21
C SER A 297 -5.03 1.62 10.65
N GLY A 298 -4.26 1.47 11.70
CA GLY A 298 -4.01 0.18 12.36
C GLY A 298 -5.22 -0.24 13.17
N LEU A 299 -5.85 -1.34 12.79
CA LEU A 299 -7.07 -1.86 13.42
C LEU A 299 -6.74 -3.03 14.35
N GLY A 300 -7.07 -2.89 15.62
CA GLY A 300 -6.84 -3.91 16.65
C GLY A 300 -7.84 -5.05 16.57
N ILE A 301 -7.86 -5.82 15.48
CA ILE A 301 -8.81 -6.93 15.31
C ILE A 301 -8.59 -8.09 16.30
N TYR A 302 -7.41 -8.18 16.92
CA TYR A 302 -7.15 -9.13 18.00
C TYR A 302 -8.11 -8.92 19.19
N MET A 303 -8.55 -7.68 19.41
CA MET A 303 -9.51 -7.32 20.44
C MET A 303 -10.92 -7.95 20.24
N LEU A 304 -11.18 -8.51 19.05
CA LEU A 304 -12.40 -9.32 18.82
C LEU A 304 -12.37 -10.65 19.58
N HIS A 305 -11.16 -11.18 19.84
CA HIS A 305 -11.01 -12.48 20.48
C HIS A 305 -11.55 -12.45 21.92
N PRO A 306 -12.30 -13.50 22.38
CA PRO A 306 -12.89 -13.51 23.73
C PRO A 306 -11.87 -13.39 24.87
N LEU A 307 -10.64 -13.91 24.69
CA LEU A 307 -9.57 -13.83 25.70
C LEU A 307 -8.81 -12.50 25.68
N GLU A 308 -9.12 -11.62 24.72
CA GLU A 308 -8.54 -10.28 24.63
C GLU A 308 -9.60 -9.22 25.06
N GLY A 309 -10.06 -8.39 24.18
CA GLY A 309 -11.04 -7.36 24.48
C GLY A 309 -12.50 -7.75 24.29
N ASN A 310 -12.75 -8.90 23.67
CA ASN A 310 -14.09 -9.39 23.30
C ASN A 310 -14.99 -8.37 22.60
N TRP A 311 -14.40 -7.50 21.77
CA TRP A 311 -15.17 -6.44 21.09
C TRP A 311 -16.27 -6.99 20.20
N PRO A 312 -17.40 -6.28 20.07
CA PRO A 312 -18.39 -6.60 19.05
C PRO A 312 -17.79 -6.33 17.65
N VAL A 313 -18.03 -7.21 16.71
CA VAL A 313 -17.50 -7.07 15.33
C VAL A 313 -18.02 -5.82 14.62
N ASN A 314 -19.20 -5.33 14.98
CA ASN A 314 -19.76 -4.09 14.43
C ASN A 314 -18.90 -2.85 14.73
N GLU A 315 -18.10 -2.85 15.80
CA GLU A 315 -17.15 -1.77 16.06
C GLU A 315 -16.08 -1.73 14.94
N VAL A 316 -15.49 -2.86 14.59
CA VAL A 316 -14.49 -2.93 13.50
C VAL A 316 -15.13 -2.62 12.15
N LYS A 317 -16.36 -3.08 11.89
CA LYS A 317 -17.10 -2.70 10.66
C LYS A 317 -17.28 -1.17 10.56
N ARG A 318 -17.62 -0.52 11.67
CA ARG A 318 -17.75 0.94 11.73
C ARG A 318 -16.40 1.62 11.47
N GLN A 319 -15.30 1.10 12.06
CA GLN A 319 -13.94 1.61 11.82
C GLN A 319 -13.56 1.53 10.33
N PHE A 320 -13.84 0.41 9.65
CA PHE A 320 -13.63 0.28 8.20
C PHE A 320 -14.33 1.39 7.41
N ASN A 321 -15.62 1.58 7.65
CA ASN A 321 -16.41 2.55 6.91
C ASN A 321 -15.93 3.99 7.16
N VAL A 322 -15.62 4.33 8.40
CA VAL A 322 -15.15 5.69 8.75
C VAL A 322 -13.76 5.94 8.14
N THR A 323 -12.81 5.03 8.29
CA THR A 323 -11.45 5.22 7.75
C THR A 323 -11.46 5.37 6.23
N ARG A 324 -12.22 4.53 5.50
CA ARG A 324 -12.39 4.69 4.05
C ARG A 324 -13.06 6.01 3.68
N SER A 325 -14.10 6.43 4.41
CA SER A 325 -14.82 7.67 4.10
C SER A 325 -13.97 8.94 4.24
N ILE A 326 -12.95 8.91 5.08
CA ILE A 326 -11.98 10.00 5.25
C ILE A 326 -10.70 9.80 4.43
N GLY A 327 -10.64 8.79 3.54
CA GLY A 327 -9.52 8.57 2.62
C GLY A 327 -8.29 7.88 3.23
N MET A 328 -8.43 7.20 4.37
CA MET A 328 -7.39 6.37 4.96
C MET A 328 -7.45 4.94 4.43
N GLY A 329 -6.28 4.29 4.31
CA GLY A 329 -6.19 2.85 4.24
C GLY A 329 -6.43 2.18 5.60
N HIS A 330 -6.39 0.85 5.63
CA HIS A 330 -6.49 0.07 6.86
C HIS A 330 -5.47 -1.07 6.91
N CYS A 331 -5.04 -1.40 8.12
CA CYS A 331 -4.08 -2.46 8.38
C CYS A 331 -4.53 -3.31 9.57
N TYR A 332 -4.61 -4.61 9.38
CA TYR A 332 -5.09 -5.55 10.40
C TYR A 332 -3.97 -5.94 11.37
N PHE A 333 -4.15 -5.72 12.66
CA PHE A 333 -3.28 -6.27 13.68
C PHE A 333 -4.02 -7.43 14.39
N ARG A 334 -3.65 -8.68 14.09
CA ARG A 334 -2.61 -9.18 13.22
C ARG A 334 -3.12 -10.32 12.33
N ALA A 335 -2.27 -10.86 11.47
CA ALA A 335 -2.63 -11.85 10.45
C ALA A 335 -3.41 -13.05 11.00
N LYS A 336 -2.98 -13.66 12.12
CA LYS A 336 -3.67 -14.81 12.72
C LYS A 336 -5.14 -14.55 12.97
N PHE A 337 -5.50 -13.42 13.59
CA PHE A 337 -6.90 -13.15 13.95
C PHE A 337 -7.78 -12.88 12.72
N LEU A 338 -7.20 -12.32 11.65
CA LEU A 338 -7.89 -12.19 10.37
C LEU A 338 -8.14 -13.57 9.75
N LEU A 339 -7.09 -14.38 9.61
CA LEU A 339 -7.11 -15.68 8.92
C LEU A 339 -7.90 -16.74 9.69
N ASP A 340 -7.89 -16.70 11.02
CA ASP A 340 -8.73 -17.53 11.88
C ASP A 340 -10.21 -17.12 11.83
N ASN A 341 -10.54 -16.05 11.11
CA ASN A 341 -11.89 -15.53 10.91
C ASN A 341 -12.63 -15.25 12.24
N VAL A 342 -11.92 -14.69 13.24
CA VAL A 342 -12.49 -14.43 14.57
C VAL A 342 -13.73 -13.56 14.45
N LYS A 343 -14.87 -14.03 14.97
CA LYS A 343 -16.19 -13.38 14.83
C LYS A 343 -16.60 -13.04 13.38
N GLY A 344 -16.09 -13.78 12.40
CA GLY A 344 -16.42 -13.57 10.99
C GLY A 344 -15.67 -12.44 10.30
N ILE A 345 -14.60 -11.89 10.92
CA ILE A 345 -13.89 -10.70 10.42
C ILE A 345 -13.26 -10.89 9.04
N TYR A 346 -12.80 -12.10 8.69
CA TYR A 346 -12.26 -12.39 7.36
C TYR A 346 -13.33 -12.23 6.26
N ASN A 347 -14.51 -12.80 6.50
CA ASN A 347 -15.62 -12.71 5.54
C ASN A 347 -16.10 -11.26 5.39
N ILE A 348 -16.13 -10.50 6.50
CA ILE A 348 -16.48 -9.08 6.50
C ILE A 348 -15.44 -8.28 5.70
N ALA A 349 -14.15 -8.50 5.94
CA ALA A 349 -13.07 -7.84 5.21
C ALA A 349 -13.15 -8.15 3.72
N LYS A 350 -13.36 -9.40 3.35
CA LYS A 350 -13.49 -9.85 1.96
C LYS A 350 -14.70 -9.20 1.24
N ASP A 351 -15.83 -9.03 1.93
CA ASP A 351 -17.00 -8.34 1.38
C ASP A 351 -16.77 -6.83 1.29
N PHE A 352 -16.16 -6.23 2.29
CA PHE A 352 -15.82 -4.81 2.30
C PHE A 352 -14.80 -4.44 1.22
N ASP A 353 -13.82 -5.29 0.98
CA ASP A 353 -12.73 -5.16 0.00
C ASP A 353 -12.97 -6.02 -1.26
N ARG A 354 -14.21 -6.15 -1.72
CA ARG A 354 -14.63 -7.10 -2.78
C ARG A 354 -13.90 -6.96 -4.11
N HIS A 355 -13.35 -5.79 -4.43
CA HIS A 355 -12.57 -5.52 -5.62
C HIS A 355 -11.13 -5.18 -5.24
N PRO A 356 -10.12 -5.53 -6.05
CA PRO A 356 -8.75 -5.11 -5.80
C PRO A 356 -8.62 -3.59 -5.72
N ALA A 357 -7.60 -3.11 -5.03
CA ALA A 357 -7.22 -1.70 -5.03
C ALA A 357 -5.72 -1.58 -5.29
N LEU A 358 -5.34 -0.50 -5.97
CA LEU A 358 -3.94 -0.11 -6.14
C LEU A 358 -3.46 0.64 -4.89
N ILE A 359 -2.17 0.54 -4.62
CA ILE A 359 -1.53 1.34 -3.57
C ILE A 359 -1.36 2.76 -4.10
N PRO A 360 -1.67 3.81 -3.30
CA PRO A 360 -1.49 5.19 -3.71
C PRO A 360 -0.04 5.47 -4.16
N PRO A 361 0.16 6.19 -5.29
CA PRO A 361 1.48 6.51 -5.80
C PRO A 361 2.21 7.53 -4.93
N MET A 362 3.54 7.41 -4.83
CA MET A 362 4.41 8.37 -4.14
C MET A 362 4.74 9.57 -5.04
N LYS A 363 3.75 10.41 -5.34
CA LYS A 363 3.90 11.55 -6.24
C LYS A 363 4.86 12.62 -5.73
N TRP A 364 5.16 12.63 -4.45
CA TRP A 364 6.15 13.51 -3.82
C TRP A 364 7.60 13.13 -4.11
N GLU A 365 7.84 11.86 -4.47
CA GLU A 365 9.16 11.37 -4.90
C GLU A 365 9.29 11.42 -6.43
N GLN A 366 8.28 10.92 -7.13
CA GLN A 366 8.21 10.87 -8.58
C GLN A 366 6.74 10.94 -9.03
N SER A 367 6.41 11.93 -9.88
CA SER A 367 5.04 12.13 -10.36
C SER A 367 4.84 11.75 -11.83
N ARG A 368 5.93 11.46 -12.56
CA ARG A 368 5.90 11.15 -13.99
C ARG A 368 5.55 9.68 -14.19
N ALA A 369 4.36 9.42 -14.75
CA ALA A 369 3.92 8.07 -15.07
C ALA A 369 4.75 7.45 -16.22
N PRO A 370 4.91 6.12 -16.27
CA PRO A 370 5.54 5.44 -17.40
C PRO A 370 4.74 5.62 -18.69
N LEU A 371 5.37 5.38 -19.84
CA LEU A 371 4.65 5.29 -21.10
C LEU A 371 3.85 3.96 -21.13
N PRO A 372 2.63 3.97 -21.67
CA PRO A 372 1.81 2.77 -21.73
C PRO A 372 2.40 1.73 -22.68
N PRO A 373 1.96 0.46 -22.58
CA PRO A 373 2.19 -0.51 -23.64
C PRO A 373 1.68 0.02 -24.98
N THR A 374 2.36 -0.33 -26.07
CA THR A 374 2.00 0.05 -27.44
C THR A 374 1.23 -1.04 -28.16
N THR A 375 1.35 -2.28 -27.68
CA THR A 375 0.65 -3.44 -28.25
C THR A 375 -0.12 -4.19 -27.17
N LEU A 376 -1.28 -4.76 -27.54
CA LEU A 376 -2.05 -5.66 -26.71
C LEU A 376 -2.69 -6.72 -27.60
N THR A 377 -2.35 -7.98 -27.36
CA THR A 377 -2.91 -9.14 -28.07
C THR A 377 -3.66 -10.03 -27.11
N VAL A 378 -4.85 -10.48 -27.53
CA VAL A 378 -5.68 -11.40 -26.76
C VAL A 378 -5.98 -12.63 -27.61
N LYS A 379 -5.47 -13.77 -27.20
CA LYS A 379 -5.71 -15.07 -27.85
C LYS A 379 -6.63 -15.91 -26.97
N ARG A 380 -7.82 -16.22 -27.49
CA ARG A 380 -8.80 -17.05 -26.79
C ARG A 380 -8.48 -18.52 -26.97
N THR A 381 -8.32 -19.25 -25.88
CA THR A 381 -8.01 -20.69 -25.86
C THR A 381 -9.04 -21.45 -25.03
N GLY A 382 -9.01 -22.79 -25.07
CA GLY A 382 -9.85 -23.63 -24.21
C GLY A 382 -9.53 -23.47 -22.71
N GLY A 383 -8.29 -23.12 -22.37
CA GLY A 383 -7.83 -22.91 -20.98
C GLY A 383 -8.04 -21.50 -20.43
N GLY A 384 -8.49 -20.53 -21.26
CA GLY A 384 -8.67 -19.15 -20.86
C GLY A 384 -8.28 -18.17 -21.95
N ASP A 385 -8.22 -16.87 -21.60
CA ASP A 385 -7.76 -15.81 -22.47
C ASP A 385 -6.28 -15.52 -22.19
N GLN A 386 -5.42 -15.77 -23.17
CA GLN A 386 -4.00 -15.42 -23.13
C GLN A 386 -3.84 -13.97 -23.58
N ILE A 387 -3.30 -13.14 -22.71
CA ILE A 387 -3.12 -11.70 -22.90
C ILE A 387 -1.63 -11.43 -22.91
N SER A 388 -1.14 -10.76 -23.96
CA SER A 388 0.25 -10.34 -24.06
C SER A 388 0.36 -8.90 -24.56
N TRP A 389 1.38 -8.20 -24.10
CA TRP A 389 1.62 -6.79 -24.42
C TRP A 389 3.11 -6.48 -24.51
N SER A 390 3.44 -5.36 -25.13
CA SER A 390 4.82 -4.87 -25.23
C SER A 390 4.88 -3.35 -25.40
N GLY A 391 6.09 -2.79 -25.41
CA GLY A 391 6.34 -1.40 -25.75
C GLY A 391 6.14 -0.39 -24.64
N ALA A 392 5.86 -0.81 -23.41
CA ALA A 392 5.86 0.08 -22.26
C ALA A 392 7.29 0.57 -21.95
N ARG A 393 7.42 1.80 -21.45
CA ARG A 393 8.72 2.39 -21.10
C ARG A 393 8.68 3.09 -19.75
N ASP A 394 9.62 2.74 -18.89
CA ASP A 394 9.83 3.45 -17.63
C ASP A 394 10.43 4.84 -17.87
N LEU A 395 9.95 5.82 -17.10
CA LEU A 395 10.45 7.20 -17.09
C LEU A 395 11.01 7.60 -15.72
N SER A 396 10.99 6.68 -14.75
CA SER A 396 11.41 6.90 -13.37
C SER A 396 12.82 6.38 -13.06
N ASN A 397 13.47 5.72 -14.04
CA ASN A 397 14.72 4.98 -13.86
C ASN A 397 14.62 3.86 -12.80
N GLY A 398 13.43 3.28 -12.65
CA GLY A 398 13.21 2.09 -11.82
C GLY A 398 13.83 0.83 -12.44
N PRO A 399 13.99 -0.25 -11.66
CA PRO A 399 14.64 -1.47 -12.15
C PRO A 399 13.80 -2.23 -13.17
N TYR A 400 12.47 -2.12 -13.11
CA TYR A 400 11.50 -2.74 -14.02
C TYR A 400 10.12 -2.13 -13.84
N LEU A 401 9.26 -2.35 -14.83
CA LEU A 401 7.84 -2.01 -14.77
C LEU A 401 7.00 -3.16 -14.22
N LEU A 402 5.92 -2.80 -13.59
CA LEU A 402 4.81 -3.65 -13.22
C LEU A 402 3.62 -3.36 -14.13
N TYR A 403 2.63 -4.25 -14.17
CA TYR A 403 1.45 -4.06 -15.00
C TYR A 403 0.18 -4.37 -14.24
N ASN A 404 -0.86 -3.60 -14.52
CA ASN A 404 -2.22 -3.87 -14.06
C ASN A 404 -3.09 -4.28 -15.25
N ILE A 405 -3.99 -5.23 -15.03
CA ILE A 405 -4.90 -5.74 -16.06
C ILE A 405 -6.32 -5.44 -15.64
N TYR A 406 -7.05 -4.87 -16.56
CA TYR A 406 -8.48 -4.56 -16.43
C TYR A 406 -9.27 -5.39 -17.41
N ALA A 407 -10.50 -5.77 -17.02
CA ALA A 407 -11.42 -6.52 -17.86
C ALA A 407 -12.85 -5.99 -17.72
N SER A 408 -13.57 -5.92 -18.82
CA SER A 408 -14.98 -5.54 -18.86
C SER A 408 -15.71 -6.25 -20.01
N THR A 409 -17.03 -6.35 -19.92
CA THR A 409 -17.87 -6.78 -21.03
C THR A 409 -18.19 -5.64 -22.02
N GLU A 410 -17.74 -4.42 -21.73
CA GLU A 410 -18.01 -3.20 -22.47
C GLU A 410 -16.71 -2.45 -22.80
N LEU A 411 -16.69 -1.73 -23.91
CA LEU A 411 -15.65 -0.81 -24.34
C LEU A 411 -16.21 0.62 -24.42
N PRO A 412 -15.40 1.65 -24.11
CA PRO A 412 -14.05 1.58 -23.52
C PRO A 412 -14.08 1.09 -22.07
N ILE A 413 -13.04 0.36 -21.67
CA ILE A 413 -12.93 -0.12 -20.29
C ILE A 413 -12.63 1.06 -19.36
N ASP A 414 -13.48 1.30 -18.39
CA ASP A 414 -13.23 2.30 -17.35
C ASP A 414 -12.20 1.77 -16.34
N ILE A 415 -10.96 2.21 -16.48
CA ILE A 415 -9.86 1.87 -15.56
C ILE A 415 -9.94 2.60 -14.22
N THR A 416 -10.88 3.53 -14.04
CA THR A 416 -11.10 4.18 -12.73
C THR A 416 -12.03 3.36 -11.84
N ASN A 417 -12.80 2.45 -12.43
CA ASN A 417 -13.68 1.54 -11.72
C ASN A 417 -12.89 0.32 -11.20
N PRO A 418 -12.74 0.15 -9.88
CA PRO A 418 -11.99 -0.97 -9.31
C PRO A 418 -12.62 -2.34 -9.62
N ALA A 419 -13.90 -2.41 -9.98
CA ALA A 419 -14.56 -3.65 -10.40
C ALA A 419 -13.98 -4.22 -11.70
N ASN A 420 -13.34 -3.38 -12.52
CA ASN A 420 -12.69 -3.80 -13.77
C ASN A 420 -11.23 -4.25 -13.55
N LEU A 421 -10.63 -3.99 -12.40
CA LEU A 421 -9.26 -4.38 -12.08
C LEU A 421 -9.22 -5.86 -11.72
N VAL A 422 -8.56 -6.68 -12.55
CA VAL A 422 -8.56 -8.15 -12.41
C VAL A 422 -7.21 -8.74 -12.04
N ALA A 423 -6.12 -8.02 -12.32
CA ALA A 423 -4.77 -8.37 -11.84
C ALA A 423 -3.97 -7.10 -11.57
N THR A 424 -3.12 -7.16 -10.54
CA THR A 424 -2.31 -6.03 -10.08
C THR A 424 -0.84 -6.40 -10.03
N ARG A 425 0.02 -5.45 -10.39
CA ARG A 425 1.48 -5.52 -10.16
C ARG A 425 2.16 -6.77 -10.74
N THR A 426 1.68 -7.30 -11.86
CA THR A 426 2.39 -8.41 -12.54
C THR A 426 3.69 -7.92 -13.17
N THR A 427 4.76 -8.68 -13.04
CA THR A 427 6.05 -8.43 -13.70
C THR A 427 6.12 -9.04 -15.10
N SER A 428 5.26 -10.01 -15.42
CA SER A 428 5.20 -10.66 -16.73
C SER A 428 4.47 -9.78 -17.73
N CYS A 429 4.94 -9.77 -18.98
CA CYS A 429 4.27 -9.15 -20.11
C CYS A 429 3.23 -10.08 -20.79
N ASN A 430 2.90 -11.19 -20.17
CA ASN A 430 1.85 -12.12 -20.60
C ASN A 430 1.19 -12.79 -19.39
N VAL A 431 -0.10 -13.03 -19.48
CA VAL A 431 -0.88 -13.74 -18.46
C VAL A 431 -1.98 -14.55 -19.11
N THR A 432 -2.44 -15.59 -18.42
CA THR A 432 -3.63 -16.35 -18.80
C THR A 432 -4.73 -16.08 -17.78
N MET A 433 -5.83 -15.48 -18.23
CA MET A 433 -6.99 -15.19 -17.40
C MET A 433 -8.06 -16.27 -17.60
N LYS A 434 -8.51 -16.90 -16.51
CA LYS A 434 -9.64 -17.83 -16.56
C LYS A 434 -10.90 -17.08 -16.95
N ARG A 435 -11.64 -17.60 -17.94
CA ARG A 435 -12.95 -17.04 -18.28
C ARG A 435 -13.98 -17.39 -17.22
N PRO A 436 -14.79 -16.44 -16.77
CA PRO A 436 -15.99 -16.76 -16.01
C PRO A 436 -16.92 -17.60 -16.92
N GLY A 437 -17.35 -18.77 -16.48
CA GLY A 437 -18.26 -19.62 -17.25
C GLY A 437 -19.51 -18.86 -17.70
N ASN A 438 -20.05 -19.15 -18.89
CA ASN A 438 -21.29 -18.64 -19.49
C ASN A 438 -21.50 -17.12 -19.51
N LYS A 439 -20.45 -16.30 -19.35
CA LYS A 439 -20.52 -14.83 -19.41
C LYS A 439 -20.12 -14.34 -20.81
N ARG A 440 -20.59 -13.13 -21.15
CA ARG A 440 -20.19 -12.41 -22.37
C ARG A 440 -18.65 -12.36 -22.46
N PRO A 441 -18.07 -12.34 -23.66
CA PRO A 441 -16.64 -12.20 -23.84
C PRO A 441 -16.13 -10.97 -23.11
N LEU A 442 -15.02 -11.12 -22.41
CA LEU A 442 -14.35 -9.98 -21.78
C LEU A 442 -13.44 -9.29 -22.79
N TYR A 443 -13.38 -7.98 -22.72
CA TYR A 443 -12.35 -7.15 -23.31
C TYR A 443 -11.30 -6.84 -22.24
N TYR A 444 -10.07 -6.59 -22.66
CA TYR A 444 -8.97 -6.36 -21.74
C TYR A 444 -8.29 -5.03 -22.01
N ALA A 445 -7.78 -4.42 -20.95
CA ALA A 445 -6.90 -3.28 -20.99
C ALA A 445 -5.70 -3.51 -20.07
N VAL A 446 -4.55 -2.96 -20.44
CA VAL A 446 -3.30 -3.07 -19.66
C VAL A 446 -2.72 -1.69 -19.45
N THR A 447 -2.27 -1.42 -18.22
CA THR A 447 -1.51 -0.24 -17.86
C THR A 447 -0.12 -0.66 -17.37
N ALA A 448 0.88 0.20 -17.57
CA ALA A 448 2.19 0.06 -16.94
C ALA A 448 2.19 0.83 -15.62
N LEU A 449 2.90 0.29 -14.64
CA LEU A 449 3.06 0.86 -13.31
C LEU A 449 4.56 0.94 -12.98
N ASP A 450 5.06 2.10 -12.58
CA ASP A 450 6.42 2.23 -12.07
C ASP A 450 6.53 1.78 -10.59
N ARG A 451 7.74 1.73 -10.07
CA ARG A 451 7.99 1.33 -8.68
C ARG A 451 7.51 2.36 -7.64
N TYR A 452 7.22 3.59 -8.05
CA TYR A 452 6.61 4.63 -7.20
C TYR A 452 5.09 4.53 -7.16
N GLY A 453 4.49 3.65 -7.97
CA GLY A 453 3.05 3.45 -8.05
C GLY A 453 2.34 4.36 -9.05
N ASN A 454 3.07 5.10 -9.91
CA ASN A 454 2.47 5.89 -10.98
C ASN A 454 2.01 4.97 -12.10
N GLU A 455 0.74 5.09 -12.48
CA GLU A 455 0.10 4.27 -13.49
C GLU A 455 -0.02 5.03 -14.83
N SER A 456 0.35 4.35 -15.91
CA SER A 456 0.21 4.87 -17.27
C SER A 456 -1.25 4.94 -17.73
N PRO A 457 -1.56 5.65 -18.84
CA PRO A 457 -2.75 5.38 -19.62
C PRO A 457 -2.83 3.90 -20.04
N ALA A 458 -4.03 3.42 -20.31
CA ALA A 458 -4.25 2.04 -20.71
C ALA A 458 -4.09 1.84 -22.23
N VAL A 459 -3.50 0.70 -22.63
CA VAL A 459 -3.76 0.13 -23.96
C VAL A 459 -4.97 -0.79 -23.83
N MET A 460 -5.89 -0.75 -24.79
CA MET A 460 -7.12 -1.54 -24.77
C MET A 460 -7.20 -2.47 -25.97
N GLN A 461 -7.87 -3.60 -25.77
CA GLN A 461 -8.18 -4.54 -26.85
C GLN A 461 -9.09 -3.88 -27.90
N GLN A 462 -8.76 -4.08 -29.17
CA GLN A 462 -9.58 -3.63 -30.29
C GLN A 462 -10.66 -4.65 -30.65
N THR A 463 -11.80 -4.19 -31.13
CA THR A 463 -12.82 -5.06 -31.73
C THR A 463 -12.46 -5.40 -33.18
N ALA A 464 -12.75 -6.63 -33.61
CA ALA A 464 -12.57 -7.04 -35.00
C ALA A 464 -13.42 -6.13 -35.94
N GLY A 465 -12.76 -5.43 -36.86
CA GLY A 465 -13.40 -4.47 -37.77
C GLY A 465 -12.83 -3.05 -37.69
N GLN A 466 -12.02 -2.73 -36.66
CA GLN A 466 -11.24 -1.52 -36.64
C GLN A 466 -9.84 -1.81 -37.18
N ASN A 467 -9.52 -1.26 -38.32
CA ASN A 467 -8.22 -1.42 -38.98
C ASN A 467 -7.06 -1.03 -38.03
N ASN A 468 -6.02 -1.81 -38.06
CA ASN A 468 -4.66 -1.80 -37.51
C ASN A 468 -4.02 -0.48 -37.03
N ALA A 469 -4.77 0.50 -36.59
CA ALA A 469 -4.25 1.60 -35.79
C ALA A 469 -4.33 1.15 -34.33
N VAL A 470 -3.22 1.13 -33.64
CA VAL A 470 -3.19 1.12 -32.18
C VAL A 470 -4.15 2.20 -31.74
N ALA A 471 -5.36 1.83 -31.27
CA ALA A 471 -6.21 2.79 -30.61
C ALA A 471 -5.53 3.13 -29.27
N SER A 472 -4.40 3.83 -29.38
CA SER A 472 -3.93 4.61 -28.28
C SER A 472 -5.02 5.66 -28.09
N TYR A 473 -5.70 5.67 -26.94
CA TYR A 473 -6.49 6.82 -26.50
C TYR A 473 -5.61 8.07 -26.35
N LEU A 474 -4.40 8.03 -26.85
CA LEU A 474 -3.53 9.15 -27.07
C LEU A 474 -3.98 9.83 -28.36
N LEU A 475 -4.75 10.88 -28.21
CA LEU A 475 -5.13 11.74 -29.32
C LEU A 475 -3.86 12.36 -29.91
N PRO A 476 -3.66 12.23 -31.23
CA PRO A 476 -2.48 12.79 -31.88
C PRO A 476 -2.47 14.31 -31.75
N ASN A 477 -1.31 14.86 -31.42
CA ASN A 477 -1.11 16.30 -31.30
C ASN A 477 0.32 16.68 -31.70
N ASP A 478 0.50 17.93 -32.06
CA ASP A 478 1.80 18.54 -32.42
C ASP A 478 2.40 19.38 -31.27
N GLY A 479 1.87 19.25 -30.05
CA GLY A 479 2.24 20.05 -28.89
C GLY A 479 1.59 21.44 -28.85
N LYS A 480 0.96 21.87 -29.93
CA LYS A 480 0.22 23.16 -30.03
C LYS A 480 -1.26 22.93 -30.30
N LYS A 481 -1.58 21.95 -31.13
CA LYS A 481 -2.93 21.61 -31.53
C LYS A 481 -3.19 20.11 -31.40
N LEU A 482 -4.42 19.78 -31.04
CA LEU A 482 -4.96 18.43 -31.05
C LEU A 482 -6.14 18.43 -32.04
N THR A 483 -6.16 17.49 -32.96
CA THR A 483 -7.21 17.34 -33.97
C THR A 483 -8.03 16.10 -33.70
N LEU A 484 -9.36 16.22 -33.73
CA LEU A 484 -10.29 15.10 -33.64
C LEU A 484 -10.70 14.70 -35.07
N ASP A 485 -10.49 13.43 -35.41
CA ASP A 485 -10.81 12.89 -36.75
C ASP A 485 -12.32 12.62 -36.96
N TYR A 486 -13.11 12.89 -35.92
CA TYR A 486 -14.56 12.67 -35.93
C TYR A 486 -15.31 13.87 -35.31
N SER A 487 -16.58 13.99 -35.65
CA SER A 487 -17.45 14.98 -35.01
C SER A 487 -17.94 14.43 -33.67
N VAL A 488 -17.84 15.23 -32.65
CA VAL A 488 -18.33 14.91 -31.30
C VAL A 488 -19.62 15.67 -31.07
N ASP A 489 -20.68 14.99 -30.69
CA ASP A 489 -21.91 15.64 -30.22
C ASP A 489 -21.70 16.14 -28.78
N ALA A 490 -21.09 17.32 -28.67
CA ALA A 490 -20.77 17.95 -27.39
C ALA A 490 -20.96 19.47 -27.49
N GLU A 491 -21.38 20.06 -26.40
CA GLU A 491 -21.44 21.53 -26.29
C GLU A 491 -20.09 22.11 -25.88
N LEU A 492 -19.38 21.37 -25.02
CA LEU A 492 -18.11 21.76 -24.45
C LEU A 492 -17.09 20.62 -24.49
N LEU A 493 -15.85 20.94 -24.81
CA LEU A 493 -14.70 20.07 -24.64
C LEU A 493 -13.87 20.56 -23.46
N VAL A 494 -13.48 19.63 -22.58
CA VAL A 494 -12.78 19.93 -21.32
C VAL A 494 -11.48 19.18 -21.29
N VAL A 495 -10.37 19.90 -21.16
CA VAL A 495 -9.03 19.36 -20.92
C VAL A 495 -8.77 19.34 -19.42
N ARG A 496 -8.41 18.18 -18.91
CA ARG A 496 -8.09 17.98 -17.49
C ARG A 496 -6.70 17.39 -17.32
N THR A 497 -6.08 17.66 -16.17
CA THR A 497 -4.97 16.83 -15.70
C THR A 497 -5.48 15.44 -15.28
N LEU A 498 -4.58 14.46 -15.14
CA LEU A 498 -4.97 13.13 -14.61
C LEU A 498 -5.53 13.19 -13.17
N GLN A 499 -5.25 14.26 -12.43
CA GLN A 499 -5.81 14.54 -11.11
C GLN A 499 -7.23 15.11 -11.17
N GLY A 500 -7.76 15.34 -12.38
CA GLY A 500 -9.11 15.87 -12.59
C GLY A 500 -9.22 17.39 -12.63
N THR A 501 -8.10 18.12 -12.45
CA THR A 501 -8.10 19.59 -12.55
C THR A 501 -8.36 20.03 -13.97
N VAL A 502 -9.39 20.84 -14.20
CA VAL A 502 -9.67 21.45 -15.50
C VAL A 502 -8.63 22.52 -15.81
N VAL A 503 -7.94 22.37 -16.92
CA VAL A 503 -6.87 23.29 -17.36
C VAL A 503 -7.26 24.14 -18.56
N LYS A 504 -8.14 23.62 -19.42
CA LYS A 504 -8.70 24.38 -20.56
C LYS A 504 -10.11 23.87 -20.90
N ASN A 505 -10.94 24.77 -21.42
CA ASN A 505 -12.26 24.46 -21.97
C ASN A 505 -12.36 25.03 -23.38
N PHE A 506 -13.13 24.34 -24.25
CA PHE A 506 -13.36 24.75 -25.62
C PHE A 506 -14.84 24.54 -25.98
N ILE A 507 -15.43 25.45 -26.73
CA ILE A 507 -16.65 25.17 -27.46
C ILE A 507 -16.32 24.08 -28.48
N ASN A 508 -17.27 23.19 -28.75
CA ASN A 508 -17.04 22.03 -29.60
C ASN A 508 -16.34 22.41 -30.92
N SER A 509 -15.13 21.94 -31.08
CA SER A 509 -14.28 22.20 -32.25
C SER A 509 -13.48 20.94 -32.58
N LYS A 510 -13.28 20.69 -33.88
CA LYS A 510 -12.39 19.61 -34.32
C LYS A 510 -10.92 19.91 -34.07
N GLN A 511 -10.55 21.18 -33.93
CA GLN A 511 -9.18 21.59 -33.58
C GLN A 511 -9.16 22.27 -32.21
N ILE A 512 -8.37 21.74 -31.32
CA ILE A 512 -8.27 22.16 -29.93
C ILE A 512 -6.88 22.75 -29.71
N ASN A 513 -6.82 24.01 -29.33
CA ASN A 513 -5.55 24.69 -29.04
C ASN A 513 -5.02 24.29 -27.65
N ILE A 514 -3.99 23.45 -27.62
CA ILE A 514 -3.33 22.95 -26.42
C ILE A 514 -1.99 23.67 -26.14
N ALA A 515 -1.62 24.67 -26.95
CA ALA A 515 -0.41 25.43 -26.72
C ALA A 515 -0.40 26.06 -25.34
N GLY A 516 0.78 26.11 -24.73
CA GLY A 516 1.00 26.68 -23.39
C GLY A 516 0.64 25.74 -22.23
N LEU A 517 0.10 24.54 -22.47
CA LEU A 517 0.01 23.54 -21.42
C LEU A 517 1.42 23.03 -21.06
N PRO A 518 1.74 22.83 -19.78
CA PRO A 518 2.97 22.18 -19.34
C PRO A 518 3.17 20.79 -19.92
N GLU A 519 4.41 20.28 -19.90
CA GLU A 519 4.65 18.87 -20.20
C GLU A 519 3.84 17.98 -19.27
N GLY A 520 3.21 16.95 -19.83
CA GLY A 520 2.41 16.03 -19.02
C GLY A 520 1.34 15.29 -19.80
N PHE A 521 0.59 14.47 -19.06
CA PHE A 521 -0.58 13.74 -19.57
C PHE A 521 -1.85 14.52 -19.26
N TYR A 522 -2.74 14.56 -20.24
CA TYR A 522 -4.01 15.25 -20.16
C TYR A 522 -5.13 14.36 -20.66
N GLU A 523 -6.32 14.52 -20.08
CA GLU A 523 -7.56 13.88 -20.49
C GLU A 523 -8.42 14.89 -21.23
N LEU A 524 -8.96 14.50 -22.39
CA LEU A 524 -10.00 15.25 -23.11
C LEU A 524 -11.35 14.62 -22.87
N LYS A 525 -12.31 15.40 -22.43
CA LYS A 525 -13.72 15.01 -22.26
C LYS A 525 -14.65 15.88 -23.07
N SER A 526 -15.76 15.32 -23.52
CA SER A 526 -16.91 16.06 -24.02
C SER A 526 -17.95 16.21 -22.91
N LEU A 527 -18.69 17.31 -22.93
CA LEU A 527 -19.84 17.59 -22.08
C LEU A 527 -21.02 17.99 -22.97
N ASN A 528 -22.14 17.31 -22.86
CA ASN A 528 -23.37 17.66 -23.58
C ASN A 528 -24.28 18.59 -22.76
N ARG A 529 -25.36 19.09 -23.38
CA ARG A 529 -26.35 20.00 -22.73
C ARG A 529 -27.05 19.39 -21.51
N LYS A 530 -27.02 18.08 -21.36
CA LYS A 530 -27.62 17.39 -20.20
C LYS A 530 -26.63 17.19 -19.05
N GLY A 531 -25.41 17.75 -19.16
CA GLY A 531 -24.35 17.60 -18.16
C GLY A 531 -23.66 16.23 -18.19
N ILE A 532 -23.96 15.38 -19.19
CA ILE A 532 -23.33 14.06 -19.33
C ILE A 532 -21.95 14.27 -19.97
N SER A 533 -20.90 13.76 -19.32
CA SER A 533 -19.54 13.83 -19.85
C SER A 533 -19.07 12.47 -20.37
N HIS A 534 -18.45 12.47 -21.54
CA HIS A 534 -17.79 11.31 -22.13
C HIS A 534 -16.30 11.57 -22.30
N ARG A 535 -15.47 10.60 -22.01
CA ARG A 535 -14.04 10.67 -22.30
C ARG A 535 -13.81 10.46 -23.79
N LEU A 536 -13.10 11.39 -24.42
CA LEU A 536 -12.71 11.28 -25.82
C LEU A 536 -11.33 10.66 -26.00
N GLY A 537 -10.43 10.85 -25.03
CA GLY A 537 -9.10 10.26 -25.05
C GLY A 537 -8.13 10.99 -24.12
N PHE A 538 -6.88 10.54 -24.19
CA PHE A 538 -5.75 11.20 -23.52
C PHE A 538 -4.80 11.77 -24.58
N PHE A 539 -3.98 12.72 -24.21
CA PHE A 539 -2.87 13.21 -25.01
C PHE A 539 -1.68 13.58 -24.13
N VAL A 540 -0.52 13.61 -24.74
CA VAL A 540 0.75 13.92 -24.07
C VAL A 540 1.33 15.15 -24.70
N ILE A 541 1.71 16.12 -23.90
CA ILE A 541 2.56 17.24 -24.33
C ILE A 541 4.00 16.88 -23.99
N ARG A 542 4.85 16.88 -25.01
CA ARG A 542 6.30 16.73 -24.92
C ARG A 542 6.93 18.00 -25.46
N ARG A 543 7.91 18.54 -24.79
CA ARG A 543 8.79 19.60 -25.28
C ARG A 543 10.17 19.08 -25.57
#